data_f7481ac73b719ab641038baa9f2df00f
#
_entry.id   f7481ac73b719ab641038baa9f2df00f
#
_cell.length_a   1.000
_cell.length_b   1.000
_cell.length_c   1.000
_cell.angle_alpha   90.00
_cell.angle_beta   90.00
_cell.angle_gamma   90.00
#
_symmetry.space_group_name_H-M   'P 1'
#
loop_
_entity.id
_entity.type
_entity.pdbx_description
1 polymer ?
#
loop_
_entity_poly.entity_id
_entity_poly.type
_entity_poly.pdbx_seq_one_letter_code
_entity_poly.pdbx_strand_id
1 'polypeptide(L)' 'MALSGCAGWEYRENICSGGEYPVLAVGSTGSACVSDEEEPSAGYARYPEGKVPQEVGDKWDVYWETHTLDEDGKIVDVP' A
#
# COMPACT_ATOMS: atom_id res chain seq x y z
N MET A 1 -17.31 1.06 27.60
CA MET A 1 -16.80 1.25 27.11
C MET A 1 -16.02 1.54 26.97
N ALA A 2 -15.72 1.55 26.70
CA ALA A 2 -15.06 2.00 26.29
C ALA A 2 -14.29 1.73 25.96
N LEU A 3 -14.21 1.41 25.74
CA LEU A 3 -13.57 1.33 25.25
C LEU A 3 -13.29 1.37 24.49
N SER A 4 -13.63 1.18 24.83
CA SER A 4 -13.66 1.10 23.48
C SER A 4 -13.04 2.15 22.67
N GLY A 5 -13.68 3.00 22.36
CA GLY A 5 -13.18 3.98 21.45
C GLY A 5 -11.79 4.43 21.75
N CYS A 6 -11.45 4.49 22.97
CA CYS A 6 -10.14 4.99 23.32
C CYS A 6 -9.05 4.11 22.78
N ALA A 7 -9.30 2.82 22.69
CA ALA A 7 -8.29 1.95 22.12
C ALA A 7 -8.14 2.23 20.64
N GLY A 8 -9.19 2.65 19.99
CA GLY A 8 -9.15 2.85 18.56
C GLY A 8 -8.21 3.94 18.11
N TRP A 9 -8.04 4.97 18.89
CA TRP A 9 -7.23 6.08 18.42
C TRP A 9 -5.75 5.76 18.42
N GLU A 10 -5.32 4.71 19.08
CA GLU A 10 -3.93 4.26 19.02
C GLU A 10 -3.73 3.13 18.05
N TYR A 11 -4.80 2.62 17.50
CA TYR A 11 -4.73 1.46 16.64
C TYR A 11 -4.25 1.87 15.25
N ARG A 12 -3.31 1.10 14.72
CA ARG A 12 -2.86 1.30 13.35
C ARG A 12 -3.16 0.04 12.59
N GLU A 13 -3.87 0.22 11.50
CA GLU A 13 -4.30 -0.90 10.69
C GLU A 13 -3.25 -1.19 9.64
N ASN A 14 -2.84 -2.44 9.54
CA ASN A 14 -1.89 -2.85 8.52
C ASN A 14 -2.54 -2.80 7.15
N ILE A 15 -1.74 -2.43 6.15
CA ILE A 15 -2.22 -2.40 4.76
C ILE A 15 -2.61 -3.79 4.34
N CYS A 16 -1.80 -4.81 4.67
CA CYS A 16 -2.08 -6.19 4.30
C CYS A 16 -1.99 -7.08 5.53
N SER A 17 -2.65 -8.22 5.47
CA SER A 17 -2.63 -9.21 6.53
C SER A 17 -1.29 -9.93 6.55
N GLY A 18 -1.02 -10.65 7.64
CA GLY A 18 0.19 -11.45 7.72
C GLY A 18 0.22 -12.47 6.60
N GLY A 19 1.40 -12.68 6.02
CA GLY A 19 1.54 -13.59 4.89
C GLY A 19 1.24 -12.96 3.55
N GLU A 20 0.97 -11.66 3.53
CA GLU A 20 0.70 -10.93 2.29
C GLU A 20 1.58 -9.69 2.20
N TYR A 21 1.77 -9.22 0.98
CA TYR A 21 2.50 -7.97 0.77
C TYR A 21 1.70 -7.07 -0.17
N PRO A 22 1.86 -5.74 -0.05
CA PRO A 22 1.09 -4.82 -0.88
C PRO A 22 1.73 -4.64 -2.26
N VAL A 23 0.87 -4.42 -3.25
CA VAL A 23 1.30 -4.06 -4.60
C VAL A 23 0.46 -2.87 -5.04
N LEU A 24 0.93 -2.13 -6.03
CA LEU A 24 0.18 -0.98 -6.51
C LEU A 24 -0.17 -1.17 -7.97
N ALA A 25 -1.29 -0.57 -8.37
CA ALA A 25 -1.72 -0.56 -9.76
C ALA A 25 -0.84 0.40 -10.54
N VAL A 26 -0.24 -0.09 -11.60
CA VAL A 26 0.63 0.73 -12.44
C VAL A 26 -0.23 1.78 -13.14
N GLY A 27 0.17 3.03 -13.01
CA GLY A 27 -0.53 4.13 -13.67
C GLY A 27 -1.72 4.67 -12.91
N SER A 28 -1.99 4.19 -11.70
CA SER A 28 -3.11 4.68 -10.92
C SER A 28 -2.79 4.60 -9.44
N THR A 29 -3.74 4.97 -8.59
CA THR A 29 -3.54 4.96 -7.15
C THR A 29 -4.06 3.70 -6.47
N GLY A 30 -4.59 2.75 -7.23
CA GLY A 30 -5.13 1.53 -6.62
C GLY A 30 -4.04 0.66 -6.04
N SER A 31 -4.42 -0.17 -5.09
CA SER A 31 -3.50 -1.12 -4.48
C SER A 31 -4.24 -2.40 -4.16
N ALA A 32 -3.47 -3.44 -3.89
CA ALA A 32 -4.01 -4.75 -3.54
C ALA A 32 -3.00 -5.47 -2.67
N CYS A 33 -3.42 -6.57 -2.09
CA CYS A 33 -2.55 -7.42 -1.29
C CYS A 33 -2.43 -8.77 -1.98
N VAL A 34 -1.23 -9.31 -1.99
CA VAL A 34 -0.91 -10.57 -2.68
C VAL A 34 -0.21 -11.47 -1.68
N SER A 35 -0.46 -12.76 -1.76
CA SER A 35 0.22 -13.72 -0.92
C SER A 35 1.73 -13.61 -1.12
N ASP A 36 2.48 -13.78 -0.02
CA ASP A 36 3.94 -13.70 -0.08
C ASP A 36 4.53 -14.68 -1.08
N GLU A 37 3.81 -15.74 -1.40
CA GLU A 37 4.29 -16.78 -2.29
C GLU A 37 3.94 -16.51 -3.75
N GLU A 38 3.25 -15.41 -4.03
CA GLU A 38 2.76 -15.13 -5.37
C GLU A 38 3.38 -13.85 -5.91
N GLU A 39 3.40 -13.75 -7.24
CA GLU A 39 3.85 -12.55 -7.92
C GLU A 39 2.67 -11.60 -8.08
N PRO A 40 2.93 -10.29 -8.28
CA PRO A 40 1.85 -9.36 -8.53
C PRO A 40 1.03 -9.75 -9.75
N SER A 41 -0.27 -9.51 -9.68
CA SER A 41 -1.15 -9.76 -10.83
C SER A 41 -0.83 -8.80 -11.96
N ALA A 42 -1.32 -9.11 -13.15
CA ALA A 42 -1.12 -8.25 -14.30
C ALA A 42 -1.66 -6.85 -14.00
N GLY A 43 -0.87 -5.84 -14.37
CA GLY A 43 -1.24 -4.46 -14.11
C GLY A 43 -0.85 -3.94 -12.74
N TYR A 44 -0.23 -4.78 -11.91
CA TYR A 44 0.24 -4.39 -10.59
C TYR A 44 1.74 -4.60 -10.50
N ALA A 45 2.38 -3.87 -9.59
CA ALA A 45 3.81 -3.98 -9.37
C ALA A 45 4.11 -3.86 -7.89
N ARG A 46 5.24 -4.41 -7.48
CA ARG A 46 5.72 -4.24 -6.11
C ARG A 46 6.09 -2.78 -5.92
N TYR A 47 5.88 -2.28 -4.70
CA TYR A 47 6.35 -0.95 -4.37
C TYR A 47 7.88 -0.92 -4.38
N PRO A 48 8.48 0.23 -4.70
CA PRO A 48 9.93 0.36 -4.61
C PRO A 48 10.42 0.10 -3.20
N GLU A 49 11.61 -0.46 -3.11
CA GLU A 49 12.21 -0.77 -1.82
C GLU A 49 12.36 0.51 -1.00
N GLY A 50 12.02 0.44 0.28
CA GLY A 50 12.10 1.59 1.15
C GLY A 50 10.91 2.53 1.06
N LYS A 51 9.95 2.25 0.17
CA LYS A 51 8.80 3.11 -0.02
C LYS A 51 7.50 2.33 0.08
N VAL A 52 7.51 1.24 0.82
CA VAL A 52 6.37 0.33 0.95
C VAL A 52 5.47 0.82 2.07
N PRO A 53 4.17 1.09 1.80
CA PRO A 53 3.25 1.42 2.88
C PRO A 53 3.02 0.19 3.74
N GLN A 54 2.97 0.36 5.04
CA GLN A 54 2.80 -0.74 5.97
C GLN A 54 1.54 -0.62 6.77
N GLU A 55 1.11 0.60 7.05
CA GLU A 55 -0.08 0.86 7.84
C GLU A 55 -0.94 1.87 7.11
N VAL A 56 -2.25 1.75 7.28
CA VAL A 56 -3.18 2.70 6.67
C VAL A 56 -2.88 4.08 7.21
N GLY A 57 -2.67 5.03 6.31
CA GLY A 57 -2.43 6.43 6.67
C GLY A 57 -0.99 6.76 6.99
N ASP A 58 -0.06 5.81 6.87
CA ASP A 58 1.33 6.13 7.14
C ASP A 58 1.91 6.97 6.00
N LYS A 59 3.18 7.35 6.17
CA LYS A 59 3.86 8.26 5.26
C LYS A 59 3.79 7.77 3.81
N TRP A 60 4.03 6.49 3.60
CA TRP A 60 4.06 5.96 2.24
C TRP A 60 2.66 5.72 1.69
N ASP A 61 1.70 5.37 2.54
CA ASP A 61 0.32 5.25 2.10
C ASP A 61 -0.18 6.59 1.57
N VAL A 62 0.13 7.67 2.27
CA VAL A 62 -0.23 9.02 1.83
C VAL A 62 0.52 9.40 0.55
N TYR A 63 1.81 9.07 0.49
CA TYR A 63 2.64 9.40 -0.68
C TYR A 63 2.02 8.81 -1.96
N TRP A 64 1.58 7.57 -1.89
CA TRP A 64 1.06 6.89 -3.09
C TRP A 64 -0.36 7.29 -3.44
N GLU A 65 -0.96 8.23 -2.69
CA GLU A 65 -2.24 8.80 -3.10
C GLU A 65 -2.09 9.73 -4.29
N THR A 66 -0.89 10.27 -4.50
CA THR A 66 -0.64 11.20 -5.59
C THR A 66 0.50 10.77 -6.49
N HIS A 67 1.04 9.59 -6.27
CA HIS A 67 2.15 9.06 -7.06
C HIS A 67 1.85 7.64 -7.47
N THR A 68 2.47 7.22 -8.56
CA THR A 68 2.34 5.85 -9.02
C THR A 68 3.62 5.47 -9.76
N LEU A 69 3.68 4.25 -10.28
CA LEU A 69 4.77 3.82 -11.13
C LEU A 69 4.27 3.75 -12.56
N ASP A 70 5.14 4.10 -13.51
CA ASP A 70 4.83 3.88 -14.91
C ASP A 70 5.27 2.46 -15.30
N GLU A 71 5.13 2.15 -16.58
CA GLU A 71 5.43 0.80 -17.05
C GLU A 71 6.90 0.46 -16.96
N ASP A 72 7.75 1.46 -16.83
CA ASP A 72 9.19 1.25 -16.69
C ASP A 72 9.61 1.20 -15.22
N GLY A 73 8.67 1.31 -14.30
CA GLY A 73 8.96 1.27 -12.88
C GLY A 73 9.41 2.61 -12.31
N LYS A 74 9.22 3.70 -13.03
CA LYS A 74 9.59 5.02 -12.53
C LYS A 74 8.44 5.64 -11.77
N ILE A 75 8.77 6.39 -10.73
CA ILE A 75 7.77 7.10 -9.95
C ILE A 75 7.33 8.32 -10.71
N VAL A 76 6.02 8.44 -10.90
CA VAL A 76 5.43 9.58 -11.61
C VAL A 76 4.21 10.03 -10.83
N ASP A 77 3.78 11.27 -11.07
CA ASP A 77 2.54 11.77 -10.46
C ASP A 77 1.34 11.15 -11.17
N VAL A 78 0.28 10.85 -10.40
CA VAL A 78 -0.95 10.39 -11.03
C VAL A 78 -1.61 11.59 -11.72
N PRO A 79 -2.23 11.34 -12.88
CA PRO A 79 -2.90 12.43 -13.61
C PRO A 79 -4.15 12.94 -12.89
#